data_65a38e1a41a38cb3fa43e2fd85b04d78
#
_entry.id   65a38e1a41a38cb3fa43e2fd85b04d78
#
_cell.length_a   1.000
_cell.length_b   1.000
_cell.length_c   1.000
_cell.angle_alpha   90.00
_cell.angle_beta   90.00
_cell.angle_gamma   90.00
#
_symmetry.space_group_name_H-M   'P 1'
#
loop_
_entity.id
_entity.type
_entity.pdbx_description
1 polymer ?
#
loop_
_entity_poly.entity_id
_entity_poly.type
_entity_poly.pdbx_seq_one_letter_code
_entity_poly.pdbx_strand_id
1 'polypeptide(L)'
;MRSIAAAVAFLAIVLGACTAGPEIDATDDSTNPPAGETSATTTEVTLPPAEEIERGTVDGVVDGDTLQAVVNGQRVEIRLIGVNAPDAEDCYGAEARTELSTLVTGQTVVLASDGPDVDDSGRALRYVIIESTPPIHVNAELISVGAVIPTHSGHVQQEDFLARGDRAYASGKGLWGTFVCGHAGDGVSPDRPQLRLTEVSLTPTGTGEVDLTEERFQIVNQSYTAVDMSGWLVRNETGERYLEFPSGTSVAAGGTLSVATGCGNVSGDTLYWCSETPVWSPASDTIILRDQLGNVVDRLPYTVD
;
A
#
# COMPACT_ATOMS: atom_id res chain seq x y z
N MET A 1 -62.25 -16.90 -17.17
CA MET A 1 -63.12 -15.82 -17.74
C MET A 1 -62.51 -14.47 -17.40
N ARG A 2 -62.34 -13.66 -18.39
CA ARG A 2 -61.89 -12.27 -18.52
C ARG A 2 -60.45 -12.08 -18.92
N SER A 3 -60.28 -12.06 -20.25
CA SER A 3 -59.20 -11.43 -21.01
C SER A 3 -59.27 -9.91 -20.84
N ILE A 4 -58.10 -9.24 -20.79
CA ILE A 4 -57.96 -7.83 -21.15
C ILE A 4 -56.75 -7.69 -22.09
N ALA A 5 -57.02 -7.02 -23.19
CA ALA A 5 -56.23 -6.94 -24.40
C ALA A 5 -55.04 -5.93 -24.32
N ALA A 6 -54.10 -6.19 -25.21
CA ALA A 6 -52.99 -5.34 -25.57
C ALA A 6 -53.42 -4.02 -26.23
N ALA A 7 -52.68 -2.96 -25.95
CA ALA A 7 -52.68 -1.74 -26.76
C ALA A 7 -51.25 -1.44 -27.24
N VAL A 8 -51.05 -1.55 -28.54
CA VAL A 8 -49.86 -1.16 -29.28
C VAL A 8 -50.04 0.30 -29.71
N ALA A 9 -49.12 1.17 -29.33
CA ALA A 9 -49.06 2.54 -29.83
C ALA A 9 -47.90 2.67 -30.81
N PHE A 10 -48.24 2.96 -32.04
CA PHE A 10 -47.32 3.38 -33.11
C PHE A 10 -46.98 4.87 -32.92
N LEU A 11 -45.70 5.23 -32.94
CA LEU A 11 -45.27 6.60 -33.05
C LEU A 11 -44.57 6.83 -34.39
N ALA A 12 -45.07 7.78 -35.14
CA ALA A 12 -44.68 8.12 -36.50
C ALA A 12 -43.35 8.91 -36.54
N ILE A 13 -42.54 8.57 -37.54
CA ILE A 13 -41.32 9.27 -37.93
C ILE A 13 -41.70 10.51 -38.75
N VAL A 14 -41.25 11.70 -38.33
CA VAL A 14 -41.28 12.93 -39.11
C VAL A 14 -39.90 13.18 -39.70
N LEU A 15 -39.80 13.11 -41.01
CA LEU A 15 -38.66 13.53 -41.82
C LEU A 15 -38.71 15.06 -41.99
N GLY A 16 -37.73 15.75 -41.46
CA GLY A 16 -37.50 17.19 -41.69
C GLY A 16 -36.36 17.40 -42.69
N ALA A 17 -36.65 18.14 -43.74
CA ALA A 17 -35.76 18.39 -44.87
C ALA A 17 -34.64 19.38 -44.53
N CYS A 18 -33.48 19.16 -45.17
CA CYS A 18 -32.30 20.06 -45.17
C CYS A 18 -32.58 21.33 -45.96
N THR A 19 -32.14 22.48 -45.43
CA THR A 19 -31.85 23.68 -46.20
C THR A 19 -30.36 23.99 -46.07
N ALA A 20 -29.70 24.17 -47.21
CA ALA A 20 -28.30 24.54 -47.34
C ALA A 20 -28.09 26.01 -46.99
N GLY A 21 -27.09 26.33 -46.21
CA GLY A 21 -26.55 27.67 -45.98
C GLY A 21 -25.07 27.72 -46.39
N PRO A 22 -24.46 28.90 -46.62
CA PRO A 22 -23.32 29.09 -47.50
C PRO A 22 -21.97 28.62 -46.95
N GLU A 23 -21.12 28.19 -47.89
CA GLU A 23 -19.70 27.86 -47.68
C GLU A 23 -18.94 29.04 -47.10
N ILE A 24 -18.17 28.80 -46.02
CA ILE A 24 -17.13 29.71 -45.57
C ILE A 24 -15.80 28.95 -45.72
N ASP A 25 -14.96 29.56 -46.54
CA ASP A 25 -13.58 29.16 -46.82
C ASP A 25 -12.77 29.17 -45.51
N ALA A 26 -12.32 28.03 -45.03
CA ALA A 26 -11.51 27.85 -43.87
C ALA A 26 -10.06 27.56 -44.29
N THR A 27 -9.25 28.57 -44.20
CA THR A 27 -7.79 28.43 -44.23
C THR A 27 -7.33 27.55 -43.08
N ASP A 28 -6.59 26.52 -43.46
CA ASP A 28 -5.86 25.55 -42.69
C ASP A 28 -4.92 26.23 -41.67
N ASP A 29 -5.15 25.99 -40.37
CA ASP A 29 -4.11 26.09 -39.33
C ASP A 29 -4.29 24.90 -38.36
N SER A 30 -3.68 23.79 -38.81
CA SER A 30 -3.64 22.51 -38.08
C SER A 30 -2.45 22.50 -37.15
N THR A 31 -2.65 22.98 -35.91
CA THR A 31 -1.75 22.66 -34.80
C THR A 31 -2.53 21.97 -33.69
N ASN A 32 -2.88 20.73 -33.97
CA ASN A 32 -3.33 19.80 -32.92
C ASN A 32 -2.09 19.05 -32.41
N PRO A 33 -1.71 19.17 -31.12
CA PRO A 33 -0.65 18.34 -30.60
C PRO A 33 -1.08 16.88 -30.61
N PRO A 34 -0.17 15.93 -30.93
CA PRO A 34 -0.53 14.52 -30.95
C PRO A 34 -0.98 14.08 -29.56
N ALA A 35 -2.11 13.37 -29.51
CA ALA A 35 -2.55 12.68 -28.31
C ALA A 35 -1.38 11.78 -27.85
N GLY A 36 -0.82 12.08 -26.69
CA GLY A 36 0.21 11.25 -26.09
C GLY A 36 -0.39 9.88 -25.80
N GLU A 37 0.01 8.88 -26.56
CA GLU A 37 -0.18 7.49 -26.21
C GLU A 37 0.61 7.28 -24.91
N THR A 38 -0.12 7.18 -23.82
CA THR A 38 0.44 6.71 -22.55
C THR A 38 0.75 5.23 -22.74
N SER A 39 1.94 4.96 -23.20
CA SER A 39 2.49 3.60 -23.27
C SER A 39 2.57 3.10 -21.84
N ALA A 40 1.66 2.23 -21.45
CA ALA A 40 1.79 1.49 -20.20
C ALA A 40 3.07 0.67 -20.31
N THR A 41 4.14 1.12 -19.65
CA THR A 41 5.38 0.35 -19.53
C THR A 41 5.06 -0.88 -18.69
N THR A 42 4.80 -1.99 -19.38
CA THR A 42 4.76 -3.30 -18.73
C THR A 42 6.20 -3.59 -18.32
N THR A 43 6.52 -3.47 -17.04
CA THR A 43 7.82 -3.88 -16.51
C THR A 43 7.95 -5.38 -16.76
N GLU A 44 8.81 -5.75 -17.70
CA GLU A 44 9.09 -7.14 -18.03
C GLU A 44 9.79 -7.78 -16.83
N VAL A 45 9.26 -8.90 -16.34
CA VAL A 45 9.89 -9.67 -15.27
C VAL A 45 11.16 -10.31 -15.84
N THR A 46 12.31 -9.69 -15.57
CA THR A 46 13.59 -10.21 -16.01
C THR A 46 14.07 -11.23 -14.99
N LEU A 47 14.22 -12.49 -15.41
CA LEU A 47 14.83 -13.53 -14.60
C LEU A 47 16.36 -13.31 -14.50
N PRO A 48 16.98 -13.61 -13.34
CA PRO A 48 18.44 -13.56 -13.19
C PRO A 48 19.13 -14.56 -14.14
N PRO A 49 20.44 -14.40 -14.42
CA PRO A 49 21.21 -15.32 -15.26
C PRO A 49 21.11 -16.77 -14.78
N ALA A 50 21.02 -17.72 -15.70
CA ALA A 50 20.71 -19.11 -15.41
C ALA A 50 21.72 -19.85 -14.48
N GLU A 51 22.92 -19.31 -14.29
CA GLU A 51 23.96 -19.89 -13.44
C GLU A 51 23.78 -19.62 -11.94
N GLU A 52 22.92 -18.66 -11.56
CA GLU A 52 22.64 -18.27 -10.15
C GLU A 52 21.17 -18.46 -9.76
N ILE A 53 20.39 -19.18 -10.56
CA ILE A 53 18.97 -19.35 -10.30
C ILE A 53 18.76 -20.38 -9.20
N GLU A 54 18.41 -19.92 -8.00
CA GLU A 54 17.93 -20.76 -6.91
C GLU A 54 16.47 -21.16 -7.16
N ARG A 55 16.15 -22.45 -6.99
CA ARG A 55 14.78 -22.97 -7.15
C ARG A 55 14.35 -23.73 -5.91
N GLY A 56 13.07 -23.59 -5.57
CA GLY A 56 12.45 -24.32 -4.48
C GLY A 56 11.04 -24.78 -4.82
N THR A 57 10.57 -25.79 -4.11
CA THR A 57 9.15 -26.17 -4.12
C THR A 57 8.50 -25.67 -2.85
N VAL A 58 7.46 -24.86 -2.98
CA VAL A 58 6.73 -24.30 -1.82
C VAL A 58 5.90 -25.40 -1.17
N ASP A 59 6.14 -25.65 0.12
CA ASP A 59 5.44 -26.67 0.91
C ASP A 59 4.59 -26.07 2.05
N GLY A 60 4.65 -24.76 2.28
CA GLY A 60 3.81 -24.08 3.27
C GLY A 60 3.83 -22.56 3.16
N VAL A 61 2.84 -21.92 3.79
CA VAL A 61 2.75 -20.46 3.92
C VAL A 61 2.54 -20.14 5.41
N VAL A 62 3.40 -19.29 5.95
CA VAL A 62 3.38 -18.88 7.36
C VAL A 62 2.35 -17.76 7.57
N ASP A 63 2.48 -16.69 6.78
CA ASP A 63 1.62 -15.50 6.78
C ASP A 63 1.52 -14.90 5.38
N GLY A 64 1.09 -13.64 5.24
CA GLY A 64 0.86 -13.01 3.94
C GLY A 64 2.13 -12.61 3.17
N ASP A 65 3.31 -12.68 3.79
CA ASP A 65 4.58 -12.32 3.17
C ASP A 65 5.74 -13.28 3.51
N THR A 66 5.42 -14.39 4.16
CA THR A 66 6.40 -15.40 4.58
C THR A 66 5.92 -16.79 4.18
N LEU A 67 6.77 -17.54 3.48
CA LEU A 67 6.49 -18.90 3.03
C LEU A 67 7.62 -19.86 3.38
N GLN A 68 7.37 -21.15 3.24
CA GLN A 68 8.35 -22.22 3.40
C GLN A 68 8.51 -22.95 2.07
N ALA A 69 9.76 -23.21 1.67
CA ALA A 69 10.07 -23.95 0.47
C ALA A 69 11.16 -24.98 0.74
N VAL A 70 11.16 -26.06 -0.02
CA VAL A 70 12.25 -27.04 -0.06
C VAL A 70 13.21 -26.62 -1.16
N VAL A 71 14.41 -26.22 -0.76
CA VAL A 71 15.51 -25.77 -1.63
C VAL A 71 16.68 -26.71 -1.41
N ASN A 72 17.16 -27.36 -2.48
CA ASN A 72 18.26 -28.36 -2.38
C ASN A 72 18.03 -29.45 -1.32
N GLY A 73 16.76 -29.84 -1.10
CA GLY A 73 16.37 -30.86 -0.13
C GLY A 73 16.28 -30.35 1.33
N GLN A 74 16.49 -29.07 1.57
CA GLN A 74 16.35 -28.43 2.89
C GLN A 74 15.14 -27.51 2.90
N ARG A 75 14.40 -27.48 4.02
CA ARG A 75 13.32 -26.53 4.24
C ARG A 75 13.91 -25.18 4.65
N VAL A 76 13.56 -24.14 3.89
CA VAL A 76 13.99 -22.76 4.09
C VAL A 76 12.75 -21.91 4.30
N GLU A 77 12.80 -21.02 5.29
CA GLU A 77 11.78 -19.98 5.48
C GLU A 77 12.18 -18.74 4.67
N ILE A 78 11.25 -18.26 3.87
CA ILE A 78 11.49 -17.19 2.91
C ILE A 78 10.58 -16.02 3.25
N ARG A 79 11.19 -14.86 3.49
CA ARG A 79 10.53 -13.57 3.64
C ARG A 79 10.55 -12.84 2.29
N LEU A 80 9.40 -12.43 1.82
CA LEU A 80 9.27 -11.74 0.54
C LEU A 80 9.87 -10.33 0.62
N ILE A 81 10.82 -10.02 -0.28
CA ILE A 81 11.45 -8.70 -0.37
C ILE A 81 10.42 -7.65 -0.81
N GLY A 82 10.51 -6.47 -0.22
CA GLY A 82 9.80 -5.28 -0.68
C GLY A 82 8.31 -5.24 -0.37
N VAL A 83 7.82 -6.15 0.48
CA VAL A 83 6.41 -6.19 0.89
C VAL A 83 6.25 -6.46 2.38
N ASN A 84 5.14 -6.00 2.95
CA ASN A 84 4.73 -6.29 4.31
C ASN A 84 3.25 -6.63 4.35
N ALA A 85 2.92 -7.82 4.85
CA ALA A 85 1.55 -8.24 5.06
C ALA A 85 1.02 -7.70 6.41
N PRO A 86 -0.30 -7.54 6.57
CA PRO A 86 -0.90 -7.40 7.89
C PRO A 86 -0.63 -8.64 8.75
N ASP A 87 -0.44 -8.43 10.05
CA ASP A 87 -0.23 -9.53 10.99
C ASP A 87 -1.46 -10.44 11.06
N ALA A 88 -1.31 -11.68 11.53
CA ALA A 88 -2.37 -12.71 11.48
C ALA A 88 -3.65 -12.27 12.21
N GLU A 89 -3.51 -11.48 13.29
CA GLU A 89 -4.63 -10.94 14.07
C GLU A 89 -5.17 -9.63 13.51
N ASP A 90 -4.46 -9.01 12.60
CA ASP A 90 -4.87 -7.76 11.98
C ASP A 90 -5.91 -7.96 10.89
N CYS A 91 -6.63 -6.89 10.59
CA CYS A 91 -7.53 -6.89 9.43
C CYS A 91 -6.78 -7.24 8.16
N TYR A 92 -7.33 -8.16 7.39
CA TYR A 92 -6.78 -8.69 6.14
C TYR A 92 -5.56 -9.61 6.29
N GLY A 93 -5.09 -9.92 7.49
CA GLY A 93 -3.95 -10.84 7.68
C GLY A 93 -4.24 -12.26 7.21
N ALA A 94 -5.43 -12.78 7.56
CA ALA A 94 -5.87 -14.11 7.12
C ALA A 94 -6.11 -14.18 5.60
N GLU A 95 -6.66 -13.13 5.01
CA GLU A 95 -6.86 -12.99 3.57
C GLU A 95 -5.52 -12.89 2.82
N ALA A 96 -4.59 -12.07 3.30
CA ALA A 96 -3.24 -11.94 2.72
C ALA A 96 -2.51 -13.30 2.69
N ARG A 97 -2.57 -14.04 3.79
CA ARG A 97 -2.04 -15.41 3.84
C ARG A 97 -2.72 -16.34 2.84
N THR A 98 -4.04 -16.21 2.67
CA THR A 98 -4.82 -17.01 1.72
C THR A 98 -4.43 -16.68 0.28
N GLU A 99 -4.26 -15.38 -0.04
CA GLU A 99 -3.81 -14.93 -1.36
C GLU A 99 -2.43 -15.51 -1.69
N LEU A 100 -1.45 -15.38 -0.80
CA LEU A 100 -0.14 -15.97 -0.99
C LEU A 100 -0.24 -17.49 -1.15
N SER A 101 -0.98 -18.18 -0.27
CA SER A 101 -1.14 -19.64 -0.33
C SER A 101 -1.76 -20.10 -1.65
N THR A 102 -2.74 -19.40 -2.16
CA THR A 102 -3.41 -19.70 -3.44
C THR A 102 -2.45 -19.59 -4.62
N LEU A 103 -1.55 -18.59 -4.58
CA LEU A 103 -0.57 -18.40 -5.64
C LEU A 103 0.51 -19.48 -5.63
N VAL A 104 1.07 -19.83 -4.46
CA VAL A 104 2.37 -20.51 -4.42
C VAL A 104 2.34 -21.94 -3.91
N THR A 105 1.27 -22.42 -3.25
CA THR A 105 1.27 -23.76 -2.63
C THR A 105 1.50 -24.87 -3.65
N GLY A 106 2.54 -25.68 -3.43
CA GLY A 106 2.92 -26.78 -4.31
C GLY A 106 3.59 -26.33 -5.62
N GLN A 107 3.81 -25.04 -5.82
CA GLN A 107 4.50 -24.52 -7.01
C GLN A 107 6.01 -24.69 -6.89
N THR A 108 6.66 -24.88 -8.04
CA THR A 108 8.10 -24.67 -8.15
C THR A 108 8.34 -23.20 -8.48
N VAL A 109 9.19 -22.57 -7.69
CA VAL A 109 9.48 -21.14 -7.78
C VAL A 109 10.97 -20.89 -8.00
N VAL A 110 11.27 -19.80 -8.69
CA VAL A 110 12.57 -19.18 -8.75
C VAL A 110 12.69 -18.20 -7.60
N LEU A 111 13.82 -18.23 -6.91
CA LEU A 111 14.15 -17.39 -5.76
C LEU A 111 15.29 -16.47 -6.15
N ALA A 112 15.04 -15.16 -6.19
CA ALA A 112 16.05 -14.17 -6.51
C ALA A 112 16.33 -13.29 -5.27
N SER A 113 17.61 -13.13 -4.94
CA SER A 113 18.07 -12.25 -3.85
C SER A 113 18.25 -10.81 -4.34
N ASP A 114 18.16 -9.86 -3.40
CA ASP A 114 18.46 -8.46 -3.62
C ASP A 114 18.90 -7.84 -2.29
N GLY A 115 20.19 -7.48 -2.18
CA GLY A 115 20.76 -6.97 -0.94
C GLY A 115 21.12 -8.08 0.08
N PRO A 116 20.75 -7.92 1.36
CA PRO A 116 21.02 -8.91 2.41
C PRO A 116 20.40 -10.27 2.07
N ASP A 117 21.14 -11.35 2.35
CA ASP A 117 20.65 -12.71 2.05
C ASP A 117 19.57 -13.19 3.04
N VAL A 118 19.66 -12.72 4.28
CA VAL A 118 18.72 -13.05 5.37
C VAL A 118 18.33 -11.80 6.16
N ASP A 119 17.17 -11.86 6.78
CA ASP A 119 16.76 -10.85 7.77
C ASP A 119 17.31 -11.15 9.17
N ASP A 120 17.00 -10.28 10.14
CA ASP A 120 17.44 -10.40 11.55
C ASP A 120 16.91 -11.66 12.24
N SER A 121 15.84 -12.27 11.71
CA SER A 121 15.28 -13.53 12.19
C SER A 121 15.89 -14.76 11.53
N GLY A 122 16.80 -14.56 10.56
CA GLY A 122 17.45 -15.63 9.80
C GLY A 122 16.61 -16.20 8.67
N ARG A 123 15.50 -15.52 8.27
CA ARG A 123 14.71 -15.91 7.11
C ARG A 123 15.38 -15.43 5.82
N ALA A 124 15.38 -16.26 4.78
CA ALA A 124 15.95 -15.88 3.48
C ALA A 124 15.11 -14.78 2.82
N LEU A 125 15.74 -13.67 2.43
CA LEU A 125 15.08 -12.57 1.73
C LEU A 125 15.08 -12.86 0.23
N ARG A 126 13.89 -13.01 -0.37
CA ARG A 126 13.77 -13.37 -1.81
C ARG A 126 12.62 -12.64 -2.51
N TYR A 127 12.85 -12.33 -3.78
CA TYR A 127 11.76 -12.26 -4.74
C TYR A 127 11.37 -13.67 -5.14
N VAL A 128 10.08 -13.92 -5.24
CA VAL A 128 9.53 -15.24 -5.60
C VAL A 128 8.84 -15.14 -6.95
N ILE A 129 9.25 -16.00 -7.90
CA ILE A 129 8.74 -15.98 -9.28
C ILE A 129 8.27 -17.38 -9.63
N ILE A 130 7.02 -17.52 -10.08
CA ILE A 130 6.48 -18.76 -10.62
C ILE A 130 6.82 -18.82 -12.11
N GLU A 131 7.46 -19.91 -12.53
CA GLU A 131 7.82 -20.16 -13.95
C GLU A 131 6.58 -20.59 -14.74
N SER A 132 5.73 -19.64 -15.10
CA SER A 132 4.55 -19.80 -15.96
C SER A 132 4.74 -18.99 -17.25
N THR A 133 3.75 -19.04 -18.14
CA THR A 133 3.78 -18.22 -19.37
C THR A 133 2.54 -17.34 -19.42
N PRO A 134 2.66 -16.04 -19.15
CA PRO A 134 3.87 -15.32 -18.68
C PRO A 134 4.27 -15.71 -17.24
N PRO A 135 5.53 -15.45 -16.82
CA PRO A 135 5.96 -15.69 -15.45
C PRO A 135 5.24 -14.75 -14.48
N ILE A 136 4.95 -15.25 -13.26
CA ILE A 136 4.26 -14.49 -12.22
C ILE A 136 5.28 -14.09 -11.16
N HIS A 137 5.43 -12.78 -10.96
CA HIS A 137 6.19 -12.22 -9.86
C HIS A 137 5.29 -12.12 -8.62
N VAL A 138 5.44 -13.06 -7.69
CA VAL A 138 4.53 -13.22 -6.53
C VAL A 138 4.45 -11.95 -5.68
N ASN A 139 5.59 -11.36 -5.31
CA ASN A 139 5.63 -10.12 -4.52
C ASN A 139 4.82 -8.99 -5.20
N ALA A 140 5.03 -8.78 -6.51
CA ALA A 140 4.34 -7.75 -7.28
C ALA A 140 2.84 -8.05 -7.45
N GLU A 141 2.46 -9.32 -7.60
CA GLU A 141 1.06 -9.73 -7.70
C GLU A 141 0.30 -9.46 -6.40
N LEU A 142 0.90 -9.83 -5.25
CA LEU A 142 0.30 -9.57 -3.93
C LEU A 142 0.06 -8.08 -3.69
N ILE A 143 0.99 -7.20 -4.11
CA ILE A 143 0.78 -5.74 -4.07
C ILE A 143 -0.39 -5.36 -4.99
N SER A 144 -0.40 -5.88 -6.23
CA SER A 144 -1.39 -5.51 -7.25
C SER A 144 -2.82 -5.90 -6.89
N VAL A 145 -3.00 -6.97 -6.11
CA VAL A 145 -4.31 -7.38 -5.56
C VAL A 145 -4.61 -6.72 -4.22
N GLY A 146 -3.68 -5.96 -3.65
CA GLY A 146 -3.84 -5.28 -2.37
C GLY A 146 -3.77 -6.22 -1.17
N ALA A 147 -3.07 -7.34 -1.28
CA ALA A 147 -2.89 -8.28 -0.17
C ALA A 147 -1.80 -7.84 0.81
N VAL A 148 -0.82 -7.08 0.33
CA VAL A 148 0.33 -6.60 1.08
C VAL A 148 0.61 -5.12 0.80
N ILE A 149 1.38 -4.48 1.67
CA ILE A 149 1.82 -3.09 1.54
C ILE A 149 3.25 -3.11 0.98
N PRO A 150 3.56 -2.36 -0.09
CA PRO A 150 4.94 -2.24 -0.58
C PRO A 150 5.81 -1.47 0.41
N THR A 151 7.09 -1.84 0.50
CA THR A 151 8.04 -1.29 1.47
C THR A 151 9.07 -0.36 0.81
N HIS A 152 9.68 0.54 1.64
CA HIS A 152 10.74 1.48 1.23
C HIS A 152 12.13 0.96 1.63
N SER A 153 12.37 -0.33 1.51
CA SER A 153 13.60 -0.99 1.99
C SER A 153 14.81 -0.89 1.06
N GLY A 154 14.77 -0.02 0.04
CA GLY A 154 15.91 0.25 -0.83
C GLY A 154 16.23 -0.85 -1.86
N HIS A 155 15.28 -1.75 -2.13
CA HIS A 155 15.43 -2.84 -3.09
C HIS A 155 15.26 -2.38 -4.54
N VAL A 156 15.84 -3.12 -5.50
CA VAL A 156 15.87 -2.71 -6.92
C VAL A 156 14.49 -2.51 -7.57
N GLN A 157 13.45 -3.17 -7.09
CA GLN A 157 12.09 -3.05 -7.64
C GLN A 157 11.19 -2.10 -6.83
N GLN A 158 11.74 -1.35 -5.89
CA GLN A 158 10.97 -0.50 -4.99
C GLN A 158 10.04 0.47 -5.73
N GLU A 159 10.52 1.15 -6.76
CA GLU A 159 9.74 2.14 -7.51
C GLU A 159 8.51 1.51 -8.19
N ASP A 160 8.68 0.33 -8.83
CA ASP A 160 7.56 -0.41 -9.42
C ASP A 160 6.58 -0.90 -8.36
N PHE A 161 7.08 -1.39 -7.21
CA PHE A 161 6.24 -1.87 -6.12
C PHE A 161 5.39 -0.75 -5.50
N LEU A 162 5.99 0.40 -5.26
CA LEU A 162 5.26 1.58 -4.77
C LEU A 162 4.17 2.01 -5.76
N ALA A 163 4.50 2.12 -7.05
CA ALA A 163 3.54 2.46 -8.08
C ALA A 163 2.38 1.44 -8.20
N ARG A 164 2.64 0.14 -7.96
CA ARG A 164 1.59 -0.89 -7.87
C ARG A 164 0.72 -0.70 -6.65
N GLY A 165 1.32 -0.43 -5.50
CA GLY A 165 0.61 -0.14 -4.25
C GLY A 165 -0.34 1.04 -4.39
N ASP A 166 0.10 2.12 -5.03
CA ASP A 166 -0.73 3.30 -5.28
C ASP A 166 -1.91 2.98 -6.20
N ARG A 167 -1.69 2.17 -7.23
CA ARG A 167 -2.79 1.70 -8.10
C ARG A 167 -3.78 0.78 -7.37
N ALA A 168 -3.29 -0.12 -6.51
CA ALA A 168 -4.13 -1.00 -5.70
C ALA A 168 -4.99 -0.17 -4.73
N TYR A 169 -4.37 0.80 -4.05
CA TYR A 169 -5.05 1.76 -3.18
C TYR A 169 -6.13 2.55 -3.92
N ALA A 170 -5.77 3.21 -5.02
CA ALA A 170 -6.71 4.01 -5.81
C ALA A 170 -7.87 3.19 -6.39
N SER A 171 -7.65 1.89 -6.62
CA SER A 171 -8.67 0.97 -7.15
C SER A 171 -9.45 0.24 -6.06
N GLY A 172 -9.20 0.51 -4.78
CA GLY A 172 -9.89 -0.13 -3.65
C GLY A 172 -9.71 -1.65 -3.63
N LYS A 173 -8.54 -2.18 -3.98
CA LYS A 173 -8.29 -3.61 -4.02
C LYS A 173 -7.83 -4.17 -2.68
N GLY A 174 -8.23 -5.39 -2.38
CA GLY A 174 -7.79 -6.14 -1.21
C GLY A 174 -8.03 -5.39 0.09
N LEU A 175 -6.98 -5.21 0.89
CA LEU A 175 -7.01 -4.47 2.15
C LEU A 175 -7.47 -3.00 1.98
N TRP A 176 -7.40 -2.45 0.75
CA TRP A 176 -7.83 -1.10 0.40
C TRP A 176 -9.30 -1.03 -0.04
N GLY A 177 -10.01 -2.17 -0.03
CA GLY A 177 -11.41 -2.25 -0.45
C GLY A 177 -12.33 -1.39 0.41
N THR A 178 -13.39 -0.86 -0.20
CA THR A 178 -14.44 -0.14 0.51
C THR A 178 -15.04 -1.05 1.57
N PHE A 179 -15.07 -0.61 2.83
CA PHE A 179 -15.50 -1.39 4.01
C PHE A 179 -14.61 -2.58 4.39
N VAL A 180 -13.51 -2.81 3.69
CA VAL A 180 -12.46 -3.72 4.12
C VAL A 180 -11.47 -2.93 4.97
N CYS A 181 -11.06 -3.46 6.10
CA CYS A 181 -10.12 -2.82 7.04
C CYS A 181 -10.43 -1.35 7.34
N GLY A 182 -11.69 -1.01 7.27
CA GLY A 182 -12.06 0.33 7.58
C GLY A 182 -11.82 1.37 6.49
N HIS A 183 -11.28 1.04 5.32
CA HIS A 183 -11.17 1.98 4.21
C HIS A 183 -12.55 2.35 3.66
N ALA A 184 -12.88 3.65 3.72
CA ALA A 184 -13.86 4.20 2.80
C ALA A 184 -13.14 4.26 1.45
N GLY A 185 -13.65 3.59 0.43
CA GLY A 185 -13.24 3.87 -0.96
C GLY A 185 -13.33 5.37 -1.23
N ASP A 186 -12.94 5.86 -2.41
CA ASP A 186 -12.92 7.29 -2.79
C ASP A 186 -14.21 8.08 -2.52
N GLY A 187 -15.26 7.41 -2.10
CA GLY A 187 -16.43 7.99 -1.45
C GLY A 187 -16.17 8.14 0.02
N VAL A 188 -15.69 9.32 0.43
CA VAL A 188 -15.59 9.76 1.82
C VAL A 188 -16.87 9.36 2.55
N SER A 189 -16.80 8.32 3.41
CA SER A 189 -17.89 8.10 4.36
C SER A 189 -17.87 9.28 5.32
N PRO A 190 -18.95 10.06 5.42
CA PRO A 190 -18.99 11.21 6.32
C PRO A 190 -18.76 10.83 7.79
N ASP A 191 -18.86 9.55 8.12
CA ASP A 191 -18.75 9.04 9.50
C ASP A 191 -17.35 8.52 9.86
N ARG A 192 -16.37 8.59 8.93
CA ARG A 192 -15.00 8.17 9.21
C ARG A 192 -14.07 9.32 9.50
N PRO A 193 -13.22 9.15 10.53
CA PRO A 193 -12.17 10.12 10.80
C PRO A 193 -11.24 10.24 9.59
N GLN A 194 -11.15 11.43 9.03
CA GLN A 194 -10.18 11.75 7.96
C GLN A 194 -8.87 12.17 8.62
N LEU A 195 -8.13 11.20 9.14
CA LEU A 195 -6.80 11.43 9.67
C LEU A 195 -5.77 11.22 8.56
N ARG A 196 -4.80 12.14 8.49
CA ARG A 196 -3.68 12.08 7.55
C ARG A 196 -2.37 12.22 8.28
N LEU A 197 -1.44 11.34 7.93
CA LEU A 197 -0.05 11.48 8.31
C LEU A 197 0.61 12.53 7.42
N THR A 198 1.31 13.48 8.02
CA THR A 198 1.98 14.57 7.30
C THR A 198 3.28 14.94 8.00
N GLU A 199 4.09 15.73 7.33
CA GLU A 199 5.31 16.37 7.84
C GLU A 199 6.18 15.45 8.70
N VAL A 200 7.17 14.86 8.04
CA VAL A 200 8.11 13.97 8.69
C VAL A 200 9.45 14.70 8.82
N SER A 201 9.92 14.87 10.04
CA SER A 201 11.30 15.24 10.35
C SER A 201 11.96 14.04 11.01
N LEU A 202 12.74 13.27 10.27
CA LEU A 202 13.21 11.96 10.68
C LEU A 202 14.73 11.87 10.85
N THR A 203 15.45 12.92 10.55
CA THR A 203 16.89 13.00 10.75
C THR A 203 17.21 13.93 11.90
N PRO A 204 17.79 13.42 12.98
CA PRO A 204 18.44 14.29 13.94
C PRO A 204 19.62 14.98 13.25
N THR A 205 19.48 16.25 12.96
CA THR A 205 20.54 17.05 12.35
C THR A 205 21.56 17.44 13.42
N GLY A 206 22.61 16.63 13.59
CA GLY A 206 23.70 17.02 14.47
C GLY A 206 24.80 15.98 14.63
N THR A 207 26.04 16.42 14.73
CA THR A 207 27.23 15.60 15.03
C THR A 207 27.43 15.38 16.54
N GLY A 208 26.34 15.35 17.32
CA GLY A 208 26.31 15.22 18.77
C GLY A 208 25.35 14.15 19.24
N GLU A 209 24.96 14.22 20.50
CA GLU A 209 23.92 13.40 21.08
C GLU A 209 22.61 13.63 20.31
N VAL A 210 22.01 12.56 19.84
CA VAL A 210 20.83 12.61 18.96
C VAL A 210 19.63 13.10 19.76
N ASP A 211 19.09 14.26 19.41
CA ASP A 211 17.84 14.74 20.00
C ASP A 211 16.64 14.06 19.31
N LEU A 212 16.19 12.95 19.89
CA LEU A 212 15.05 12.19 19.38
C LEU A 212 13.72 12.97 19.43
N THR A 213 13.66 14.13 20.06
CA THR A 213 12.46 14.98 20.03
C THR A 213 12.31 15.71 18.70
N GLU A 214 13.36 15.77 17.90
CA GLU A 214 13.34 16.30 16.54
C GLU A 214 12.88 15.25 15.51
N GLU A 215 13.01 13.96 15.86
CA GLU A 215 12.43 12.87 15.07
C GLU A 215 10.93 12.82 15.33
N ARG A 216 10.13 13.31 14.37
CA ARG A 216 8.68 13.47 14.54
C ARG A 216 7.91 13.39 13.23
N PHE A 217 6.64 13.07 13.35
CA PHE A 217 5.64 13.21 12.28
C PHE A 217 4.37 13.86 12.84
N GLN A 218 3.45 14.22 11.94
CA GLN A 218 2.19 14.82 12.32
C GLN A 218 0.99 13.99 11.86
N ILE A 219 -0.07 14.01 12.64
CA ILE A 219 -1.39 13.47 12.31
C ILE A 219 -2.35 14.65 12.23
N VAL A 220 -2.92 14.90 11.06
CA VAL A 220 -3.87 15.97 10.82
C VAL A 220 -5.28 15.39 10.74
N ASN A 221 -6.20 15.93 11.52
CA ASN A 221 -7.62 15.61 11.44
C ASN A 221 -8.31 16.54 10.44
N GLN A 222 -8.61 16.02 9.26
CA GLN A 222 -9.33 16.78 8.21
C GLN A 222 -10.86 16.70 8.33
N SER A 223 -11.38 16.04 9.37
CA SER A 223 -12.82 15.95 9.61
C SER A 223 -13.34 17.14 10.39
N TYR A 224 -14.68 17.29 10.41
CA TYR A 224 -15.38 18.35 11.14
C TYR A 224 -15.66 18.01 12.63
N THR A 225 -15.23 16.84 13.09
CA THR A 225 -15.39 16.36 14.46
C THR A 225 -14.06 15.97 15.07
N ALA A 226 -13.93 16.05 16.38
CA ALA A 226 -12.76 15.52 17.08
C ALA A 226 -12.73 14.00 16.94
N VAL A 227 -11.52 13.42 16.80
CA VAL A 227 -11.29 11.99 16.73
C VAL A 227 -10.61 11.52 18.00
N ASP A 228 -11.21 10.57 18.67
CA ASP A 228 -10.59 9.83 19.78
C ASP A 228 -9.67 8.76 19.21
N MET A 229 -8.38 8.87 19.53
CA MET A 229 -7.34 7.94 19.11
C MET A 229 -6.87 7.02 20.24
N SER A 230 -7.63 6.91 21.33
CA SER A 230 -7.30 6.01 22.44
C SER A 230 -7.16 4.56 21.95
N GLY A 231 -6.01 3.92 22.23
CA GLY A 231 -5.73 2.56 21.81
C GLY A 231 -5.48 2.37 20.30
N TRP A 232 -5.36 3.46 19.54
CA TRP A 232 -4.85 3.39 18.19
C TRP A 232 -3.36 3.09 18.20
N LEU A 233 -2.82 2.66 17.06
CA LEU A 233 -1.43 2.23 16.95
C LEU A 233 -0.77 2.93 15.77
N VAL A 234 0.45 3.41 15.98
CA VAL A 234 1.34 3.80 14.90
C VAL A 234 2.57 2.92 14.94
N ARG A 235 3.03 2.47 13.78
CA ARG A 235 4.21 1.62 13.67
C ARG A 235 5.07 1.99 12.47
N ASN A 236 6.32 1.54 12.51
CA ASN A 236 7.18 1.52 11.33
C ASN A 236 6.77 0.39 10.37
N GLU A 237 7.41 0.34 9.20
CA GLU A 237 7.12 -0.61 8.15
C GLU A 237 7.32 -2.08 8.58
N THR A 238 8.39 -2.38 9.28
CA THR A 238 8.70 -3.74 9.77
C THR A 238 7.76 -4.21 10.88
N GLY A 239 7.07 -3.27 11.57
CA GLY A 239 6.24 -3.58 12.72
C GLY A 239 7.02 -3.81 14.03
N GLU A 240 8.35 -3.77 13.99
CA GLU A 240 9.19 -3.98 15.19
C GLU A 240 9.10 -2.83 16.19
N ARG A 241 8.75 -1.64 15.71
CA ARG A 241 8.59 -0.43 16.52
C ARG A 241 7.16 0.06 16.37
N TYR A 242 6.45 0.14 17.50
CA TYR A 242 5.10 0.64 17.54
C TYR A 242 4.81 1.46 18.78
N LEU A 243 3.89 2.40 18.69
CA LEU A 243 3.32 3.17 19.77
C LEU A 243 1.81 2.94 19.81
N GLU A 244 1.30 2.50 20.94
CA GLU A 244 -0.14 2.55 21.22
C GLU A 244 -0.46 3.91 21.84
N PHE A 245 -1.44 4.62 21.26
CA PHE A 245 -1.84 5.93 21.76
C PHE A 245 -2.55 5.81 23.12
N PRO A 246 -2.08 6.53 24.15
CA PRO A 246 -2.66 6.49 25.48
C PRO A 246 -4.15 6.84 25.49
N SER A 247 -4.87 6.32 26.48
CA SER A 247 -6.28 6.71 26.70
C SER A 247 -6.43 8.22 26.88
N GLY A 248 -7.40 8.82 26.21
CA GLY A 248 -7.65 10.25 26.17
C GLY A 248 -6.88 11.01 25.09
N THR A 249 -6.07 10.32 24.29
CA THR A 249 -5.45 10.93 23.10
C THR A 249 -6.54 11.27 22.10
N SER A 250 -6.63 12.54 21.70
CA SER A 250 -7.61 12.97 20.70
C SER A 250 -7.06 14.08 19.83
N VAL A 251 -7.57 14.16 18.59
CA VAL A 251 -7.24 15.25 17.66
C VAL A 251 -8.51 16.03 17.36
N ALA A 252 -8.50 17.32 17.71
CA ALA A 252 -9.64 18.19 17.47
C ALA A 252 -10.00 18.27 15.97
N ALA A 253 -11.24 18.67 15.65
CA ALA A 253 -11.65 18.96 14.28
C ALA A 253 -10.71 19.98 13.63
N GLY A 254 -10.13 19.65 12.47
CA GLY A 254 -9.13 20.48 11.79
C GLY A 254 -7.81 20.64 12.54
N GLY A 255 -7.62 19.92 13.66
CA GLY A 255 -6.43 20.00 14.49
C GLY A 255 -5.30 19.07 14.01
N THR A 256 -4.12 19.24 14.63
CA THR A 256 -2.92 18.45 14.35
C THR A 256 -2.36 17.92 15.66
N LEU A 257 -1.94 16.64 15.65
CA LEU A 257 -1.18 16.02 16.73
C LEU A 257 0.23 15.73 16.22
N SER A 258 1.26 16.29 16.87
CA SER A 258 2.65 15.91 16.64
C SER A 258 3.01 14.70 17.48
N VAL A 259 3.71 13.74 16.91
CA VAL A 259 4.27 12.58 17.60
C VAL A 259 5.79 12.64 17.49
N ALA A 260 6.46 12.79 18.60
CA ALA A 260 7.92 12.84 18.69
C ALA A 260 8.48 11.53 19.28
N THR A 261 9.59 11.03 18.74
CA THR A 261 10.20 9.77 19.16
C THR A 261 10.81 9.87 20.56
N GLY A 262 11.47 10.97 20.90
CA GLY A 262 12.11 11.18 22.18
C GLY A 262 11.15 11.36 23.35
N CYS A 263 11.71 11.50 24.54
CA CYS A 263 10.95 11.79 25.75
C CYS A 263 10.77 13.30 25.95
N GLY A 264 9.57 13.69 26.37
CA GLY A 264 9.25 15.09 26.70
C GLY A 264 8.01 15.15 27.59
N ASN A 265 7.70 16.35 28.04
CA ASN A 265 6.45 16.58 28.77
C ASN A 265 5.34 16.83 27.75
N VAL A 266 4.27 16.05 27.84
CA VAL A 266 3.08 16.28 27.02
C VAL A 266 2.61 17.72 27.22
N SER A 267 2.68 18.52 26.18
CA SER A 267 2.24 19.91 26.19
C SER A 267 1.53 20.25 24.88
N GLY A 268 0.28 20.70 24.97
CA GLY A 268 -0.50 21.04 23.79
C GLY A 268 -0.77 19.83 22.89
N ASP A 269 -0.45 19.98 21.61
CA ASP A 269 -0.72 19.00 20.56
C ASP A 269 0.49 18.10 20.26
N THR A 270 1.35 17.81 21.26
CA THR A 270 2.51 16.93 21.09
C THR A 270 2.45 15.73 22.04
N LEU A 271 2.54 14.53 21.46
CA LEU A 271 2.72 13.27 22.14
C LEU A 271 4.17 12.83 22.01
N TYR A 272 4.74 12.29 23.09
CA TYR A 272 6.09 11.74 23.10
C TYR A 272 6.04 10.22 23.20
N TRP A 273 6.67 9.54 22.23
CA TRP A 273 6.82 8.08 22.24
C TRP A 273 7.71 7.62 23.38
N CYS A 274 8.67 8.47 23.74
CA CYS A 274 9.67 8.21 24.76
C CYS A 274 10.53 6.97 24.45
N SER A 275 10.94 6.82 23.21
CA SER A 275 11.95 5.84 22.81
C SER A 275 13.35 6.32 23.19
N GLU A 276 14.21 5.41 23.59
CA GLU A 276 15.63 5.68 23.87
C GLU A 276 16.52 5.61 22.62
N THR A 277 15.94 5.14 21.50
CA THR A 277 16.64 4.96 20.21
C THR A 277 15.76 5.47 19.07
N PRO A 278 16.36 5.85 17.92
CA PRO A 278 15.59 6.17 16.72
C PRO A 278 14.60 5.06 16.37
N VAL A 279 13.39 5.44 15.98
CA VAL A 279 12.32 4.53 15.60
C VAL A 279 12.30 4.34 14.10
N TRP A 280 12.60 5.41 13.38
CA TRP A 280 12.46 5.48 11.95
C TRP A 280 13.78 5.25 11.23
N SER A 281 13.76 4.53 10.11
CA SER A 281 14.96 4.31 9.29
C SER A 281 15.50 5.64 8.75
N PRO A 282 16.81 5.90 8.85
CA PRO A 282 17.39 7.15 8.34
C PRO A 282 17.42 7.24 6.80
N ALA A 283 17.20 6.14 6.08
CA ALA A 283 17.21 6.12 4.64
C ALA A 283 15.78 6.18 4.06
N SER A 284 14.94 5.28 4.51
CA SER A 284 13.54 5.20 4.08
C SER A 284 12.74 4.33 5.04
N ASP A 285 11.47 4.62 5.21
CA ASP A 285 10.54 3.82 6.01
C ASP A 285 9.10 4.18 5.58
N THR A 286 8.11 3.51 6.18
CA THR A 286 6.70 3.88 6.07
C THR A 286 6.10 4.00 7.46
N ILE A 287 5.53 5.15 7.77
CA ILE A 287 4.71 5.34 8.97
C ILE A 287 3.33 4.79 8.68
N ILE A 288 2.84 3.87 9.50
CA ILE A 288 1.53 3.23 9.34
C ILE A 288 0.68 3.53 10.57
N LEU A 289 -0.44 4.23 10.36
CA LEU A 289 -1.43 4.53 11.40
C LEU A 289 -2.56 3.52 11.33
N ARG A 290 -2.89 2.90 12.46
CA ARG A 290 -4.00 1.95 12.60
C ARG A 290 -4.98 2.39 13.67
N ASP A 291 -6.26 2.10 13.46
CA ASP A 291 -7.29 2.29 14.49
C ASP A 291 -7.22 1.19 15.56
N GLN A 292 -8.04 1.32 16.60
CA GLN A 292 -8.12 0.34 17.69
C GLN A 292 -8.60 -1.07 17.29
N LEU A 293 -9.12 -1.21 16.06
CA LEU A 293 -9.51 -2.50 15.48
C LEU A 293 -8.41 -3.10 14.59
N GLY A 294 -7.26 -2.42 14.50
CA GLY A 294 -6.15 -2.82 13.65
C GLY A 294 -6.28 -2.40 12.18
N ASN A 295 -7.33 -1.66 11.81
CA ASN A 295 -7.49 -1.21 10.43
C ASN A 295 -6.48 -0.12 10.10
N VAL A 296 -5.84 -0.22 8.94
CA VAL A 296 -4.97 0.85 8.44
C VAL A 296 -5.82 2.08 8.10
N VAL A 297 -5.49 3.19 8.73
CA VAL A 297 -6.17 4.49 8.54
C VAL A 297 -5.42 5.33 7.53
N ASP A 298 -4.11 5.39 7.65
CA ASP A 298 -3.24 6.09 6.70
C ASP A 298 -1.82 5.51 6.74
N ARG A 299 -1.05 5.78 5.68
CA ARG A 299 0.36 5.45 5.56
C ARG A 299 1.13 6.61 4.95
N LEU A 300 2.30 6.89 5.48
CA LEU A 300 3.20 7.92 4.96
C LEU A 300 4.56 7.31 4.66
N PRO A 301 4.82 6.93 3.40
CA PRO A 301 6.14 6.56 2.97
C PRO A 301 7.04 7.79 2.89
N TYR A 302 8.30 7.64 3.23
CA TYR A 302 9.31 8.68 3.06
C TYR A 302 10.65 8.09 2.62
N THR A 303 11.42 8.91 1.94
CA THR A 303 12.81 8.65 1.57
C THR A 303 13.61 9.91 1.93
N VAL A 304 14.76 9.74 2.55
CA VAL A 304 15.67 10.84 2.84
C VAL A 304 16.70 10.90 1.71
N ASP A 305 16.70 12.02 0.98
CA ASP A 305 17.63 12.28 -0.13
C ASP A 305 19.08 12.57 0.36
#